data_84477917fa0f0f98e8d2c5fbea1ec5ac
#
_entry.id   84477917fa0f0f98e8d2c5fbea1ec5ac
#
_cell.length_a   1.000
_cell.length_b   1.000
_cell.length_c   1.000
_cell.angle_alpha   90.00
_cell.angle_beta   90.00
_cell.angle_gamma   90.00
#
_symmetry.space_group_name_H-M   'P 1'
#
loop_
_entity.id
_entity.type
_entity.pdbx_description
1 polymer ?
#
loop_
_entity_poly.entity_id
_entity_poly.type
_entity_poly.pdbx_seq_one_letter_code
_entity_poly.pdbx_strand_id
1 'polypeptide(L)'
;DALPICDCNGAWEDPTKMDSRERRWEYPDNHDLFIASVEDQVKMIRNHPSLCFWCGANEWPLAKDIDQCLRKEVFPRLDPERLFVSFSTDTLFTRNFLGDNGDGPYGIQEPEWFFSFRSHPFNPEAGSVGSPEVESMREMMTVQDLAGFPRKGLTRNYTWRYHKDLGYGDHLERYGEVKDIETYCKYAQVVNYDQYRSFMEGWASHMWDWYTGILIWKTQNPWTSLRGQMYDWSLDVNASLYGTRKGCEPLHAYYNPVTRKAGLLNTTLKDYTDLSIVARIYNLEGKLLWEKETRASAKANTVQELLDIPVPEGIKGAYFL
;
A
#
# COMPACT_ATOMS: atom_id res chain seq x y z
N ASP A 1 -6.15 5.80 -13.75
CA ASP A 1 -4.86 6.04 -13.12
C ASP A 1 -4.73 7.51 -12.77
N ALA A 2 -4.42 7.80 -11.51
CA ALA A 2 -3.99 9.13 -11.11
C ALA A 2 -2.53 9.28 -11.48
N LEU A 3 -2.19 10.33 -12.20
CA LEU A 3 -0.80 10.64 -12.49
C LEU A 3 -0.40 11.85 -11.67
N PRO A 4 0.56 11.73 -10.75
CA PRO A 4 1.23 12.89 -10.21
C PRO A 4 1.92 13.61 -11.38
N ILE A 5 1.64 14.87 -11.58
CA ILE A 5 2.23 15.66 -12.67
C ILE A 5 3.70 15.90 -12.40
N CYS A 6 4.04 16.05 -11.14
CA CYS A 6 5.41 16.28 -10.71
C CYS A 6 5.59 15.91 -9.25
N ASP A 7 6.66 15.23 -8.96
CA ASP A 7 7.20 15.20 -7.61
C ASP A 7 8.00 16.48 -7.37
N CYS A 8 7.31 17.52 -6.91
CA CYS A 8 7.94 18.79 -6.61
C CYS A 8 8.76 18.76 -5.31
N ASN A 9 8.90 17.60 -4.69
CA ASN A 9 9.79 17.39 -3.55
C ASN A 9 11.27 17.21 -3.93
N GLY A 10 11.67 17.61 -5.11
CA GLY A 10 13.09 17.69 -5.46
C GLY A 10 13.93 18.45 -4.43
N ALA A 11 13.31 19.33 -3.65
CA ALA A 11 13.94 19.93 -2.48
C ALA A 11 14.37 18.93 -1.39
N TRP A 12 13.77 17.73 -1.33
CA TRP A 12 14.19 16.68 -0.41
C TRP A 12 15.53 16.05 -0.82
N GLU A 13 15.86 16.09 -2.11
CA GLU A 13 17.09 15.55 -2.68
C GLU A 13 18.21 16.61 -2.74
N ASP A 14 17.87 17.89 -2.61
CA ASP A 14 18.84 18.98 -2.56
C ASP A 14 19.14 19.36 -1.11
N PRO A 15 20.30 18.95 -0.57
CA PRO A 15 20.68 19.22 0.81
C PRO A 15 20.83 20.72 1.10
N THR A 16 20.99 21.57 0.09
CA THR A 16 21.08 23.02 0.27
C THR A 16 19.72 23.68 0.52
N LYS A 17 18.63 22.96 0.23
CA LYS A 17 17.24 23.43 0.37
C LYS A 17 16.46 22.72 1.48
N MET A 18 17.00 21.65 2.03
CA MET A 18 16.33 20.84 3.06
C MET A 18 16.27 21.52 4.43
N ASP A 19 17.13 22.47 4.71
CA ASP A 19 17.23 23.14 6.00
C ASP A 19 16.24 24.31 6.17
N SER A 20 15.55 24.69 5.11
CA SER A 20 14.57 25.79 5.11
C SER A 20 13.24 25.36 4.53
N ARG A 21 12.18 25.43 5.36
CA ARG A 21 10.81 25.18 4.91
C ARG A 21 10.37 26.15 3.80
N GLU A 22 10.80 27.40 3.89
CA GLU A 22 10.51 28.44 2.90
C GLU A 22 11.14 28.13 1.56
N ARG A 23 12.39 27.69 1.52
CA ARG A 23 13.08 27.29 0.28
C ARG A 23 12.41 26.09 -0.41
N ARG A 24 11.85 25.16 0.36
CA ARG A 24 11.07 24.05 -0.22
C ARG A 24 9.79 24.55 -0.89
N TRP A 25 9.15 25.55 -0.33
CA TRP A 25 7.92 26.12 -0.90
C TRP A 25 8.13 26.95 -2.15
N GLU A 26 9.34 27.42 -2.39
CA GLU A 26 9.73 28.17 -3.59
C GLU A 26 10.32 27.26 -4.70
N TYR A 27 10.45 25.96 -4.45
CA TYR A 27 10.91 25.01 -5.45
C TYR A 27 9.80 24.65 -6.44
N PRO A 28 10.12 24.39 -7.73
CA PRO A 28 11.45 24.39 -8.37
C PRO A 28 11.96 25.82 -8.70
N ASP A 29 13.28 25.96 -8.91
CA ASP A 29 13.92 27.28 -9.13
C ASP A 29 13.43 28.02 -10.38
N ASN A 30 12.89 27.31 -11.37
CA ASN A 30 12.35 27.87 -12.61
C ASN A 30 10.85 27.56 -12.74
N HIS A 31 10.04 28.45 -12.21
CA HIS A 31 8.59 28.32 -12.21
C HIS A 31 7.99 28.32 -13.62
N ASP A 32 8.49 29.17 -14.52
CA ASP A 32 7.99 29.25 -15.89
C ASP A 32 8.23 27.96 -16.65
N LEU A 33 9.42 27.37 -16.50
CA LEU A 33 9.73 26.08 -17.11
C LEU A 33 8.86 24.95 -16.55
N PHE A 34 8.60 24.98 -15.25
CA PHE A 34 7.72 24.01 -14.59
C PHE A 34 6.30 24.10 -15.16
N ILE A 35 5.74 25.30 -15.20
CA ILE A 35 4.39 25.55 -15.76
C ILE A 35 4.30 25.11 -17.21
N ALA A 36 5.28 25.46 -18.03
CA ALA A 36 5.34 25.04 -19.43
C ALA A 36 5.40 23.51 -19.58
N SER A 37 6.17 22.85 -18.72
CA SER A 37 6.26 21.38 -18.71
C SER A 37 4.93 20.74 -18.32
N VAL A 38 4.22 21.28 -17.32
CA VAL A 38 2.87 20.83 -16.96
C VAL A 38 1.90 21.01 -18.12
N GLU A 39 1.92 22.16 -18.79
CA GLU A 39 1.07 22.38 -19.96
C GLU A 39 1.28 21.34 -21.06
N ASP A 40 2.52 20.98 -21.33
CA ASP A 40 2.84 20.00 -22.35
C ASP A 40 2.42 18.58 -21.93
N GLN A 41 2.61 18.21 -20.66
CA GLN A 41 2.09 16.95 -20.13
C GLN A 41 0.57 16.87 -20.22
N VAL A 42 -0.14 17.92 -19.83
CA VAL A 42 -1.61 17.96 -19.94
C VAL A 42 -2.06 17.79 -21.38
N LYS A 43 -1.47 18.52 -22.33
CA LYS A 43 -1.77 18.38 -23.77
C LYS A 43 -1.52 16.95 -24.27
N MET A 44 -0.45 16.30 -23.80
CA MET A 44 -0.05 14.98 -24.23
C MET A 44 -1.04 13.89 -23.77
N ILE A 45 -1.54 13.96 -22.53
CA ILE A 45 -2.27 12.83 -21.94
C ILE A 45 -3.74 13.11 -21.59
N ARG A 46 -4.24 14.36 -21.66
CA ARG A 46 -5.63 14.71 -21.30
C ARG A 46 -6.71 13.93 -22.06
N ASN A 47 -6.39 13.40 -23.23
CA ASN A 47 -7.34 12.62 -24.03
C ASN A 47 -7.43 11.14 -23.64
N HIS A 48 -6.66 10.69 -22.66
CA HIS A 48 -6.73 9.32 -22.18
C HIS A 48 -7.94 9.14 -21.24
N PRO A 49 -8.86 8.22 -21.54
CA PRO A 49 -10.06 8.02 -20.71
C PRO A 49 -9.75 7.42 -19.33
N SER A 50 -8.59 6.81 -19.15
CA SER A 50 -8.14 6.27 -17.86
C SER A 50 -7.59 7.34 -16.90
N LEU A 51 -7.36 8.56 -17.38
CA LEU A 51 -6.95 9.68 -16.55
C LEU A 51 -8.15 10.20 -15.76
N CYS A 52 -8.12 10.08 -14.44
CA CYS A 52 -9.23 10.45 -13.56
C CYS A 52 -9.11 11.88 -13.03
N PHE A 53 -7.94 12.27 -12.58
CA PHE A 53 -7.66 13.58 -12.00
C PHE A 53 -6.16 13.91 -12.08
N TRP A 54 -5.81 15.14 -11.74
CA TRP A 54 -4.45 15.65 -11.72
C TRP A 54 -3.99 15.93 -10.30
N CYS A 55 -2.78 15.49 -9.94
CA CYS A 55 -2.13 15.80 -8.67
C CYS A 55 -0.82 16.56 -8.93
N GLY A 56 -0.70 17.75 -8.38
CA GLY A 56 0.38 18.68 -8.73
C GLY A 56 1.70 18.40 -8.01
N ALA A 57 1.65 17.83 -6.81
CA ALA A 57 2.86 17.59 -6.01
C ALA A 57 2.67 16.44 -5.02
N ASN A 58 3.78 15.96 -4.48
CA ASN A 58 3.81 14.94 -3.43
C ASN A 58 3.95 15.60 -2.05
N GLU A 59 3.06 15.25 -1.10
CA GLU A 59 3.04 15.63 0.32
C GLU A 59 3.01 17.15 0.64
N TRP A 60 3.61 17.99 -0.18
CA TRP A 60 3.76 19.42 0.07
C TRP A 60 3.12 20.28 -1.03
N PRO A 61 2.54 21.44 -0.67
CA PRO A 61 1.96 22.31 -1.67
C PRO A 61 3.01 22.82 -2.65
N LEU A 62 2.55 23.07 -3.88
CA LEU A 62 3.31 23.80 -4.87
C LEU A 62 3.64 25.21 -4.42
N ALA A 63 4.66 25.83 -4.99
CA ALA A 63 4.87 27.27 -4.86
C ALA A 63 3.60 28.03 -5.20
N LYS A 64 3.31 29.07 -4.44
CA LYS A 64 1.99 29.74 -4.46
C LYS A 64 1.59 30.27 -5.83
N ASP A 65 2.52 30.84 -6.56
CA ASP A 65 2.31 31.37 -7.91
C ASP A 65 2.09 30.25 -8.92
N ILE A 66 2.83 29.13 -8.81
CA ILE A 66 2.63 27.93 -9.62
C ILE A 66 1.20 27.37 -9.37
N ASP A 67 0.83 27.12 -8.11
CA ASP A 67 -0.51 26.60 -7.78
C ASP A 67 -1.63 27.51 -8.31
N GLN A 68 -1.48 28.82 -8.17
CA GLN A 68 -2.45 29.77 -8.68
C GLN A 68 -2.55 29.76 -10.21
N CYS A 69 -1.42 29.69 -10.91
CA CYS A 69 -1.39 29.61 -12.37
C CYS A 69 -2.06 28.31 -12.84
N LEU A 70 -1.70 27.18 -12.25
CA LEU A 70 -2.29 25.89 -12.60
C LEU A 70 -3.81 25.88 -12.39
N ARG A 71 -4.29 26.33 -11.23
CA ARG A 71 -5.73 26.35 -10.88
C ARG A 71 -6.56 27.32 -11.71
N LYS A 72 -6.01 28.51 -12.02
CA LYS A 72 -6.79 29.59 -12.63
C LYS A 72 -6.63 29.69 -14.13
N GLU A 73 -5.53 29.19 -14.67
CA GLU A 73 -5.18 29.39 -16.06
C GLU A 73 -4.97 28.07 -16.82
N VAL A 74 -4.06 27.23 -16.36
CA VAL A 74 -3.64 26.02 -17.11
C VAL A 74 -4.77 25.00 -17.18
N PHE A 75 -5.25 24.50 -16.03
CA PHE A 75 -6.30 23.48 -16.03
C PHE A 75 -7.64 23.98 -16.56
N PRO A 76 -8.14 25.18 -16.22
CA PRO A 76 -9.38 25.69 -16.81
C PRO A 76 -9.32 25.80 -18.34
N ARG A 77 -8.14 26.04 -18.90
CA ARG A 77 -7.95 26.16 -20.35
C ARG A 77 -7.72 24.83 -21.04
N LEU A 78 -6.97 23.92 -20.42
CA LEU A 78 -6.50 22.70 -21.07
C LEU A 78 -7.31 21.45 -20.76
N ASP A 79 -7.83 21.33 -19.53
CA ASP A 79 -8.60 20.18 -19.06
C ASP A 79 -9.59 20.56 -17.96
N PRO A 80 -10.63 21.37 -18.27
CA PRO A 80 -11.53 21.96 -17.28
C PRO A 80 -12.45 20.95 -16.59
N GLU A 81 -12.59 19.76 -17.15
CA GLU A 81 -13.54 18.76 -16.65
C GLU A 81 -12.94 17.88 -15.55
N ARG A 82 -11.60 17.77 -15.49
CA ARG A 82 -10.95 16.95 -14.49
C ARG A 82 -10.56 17.74 -13.25
N LEU A 83 -10.67 17.09 -12.12
CA LEU A 83 -10.24 17.64 -10.86
C LEU A 83 -8.71 17.84 -10.86
N PHE A 84 -8.27 19.03 -10.47
CA PHE A 84 -6.89 19.31 -10.10
C PHE A 84 -6.76 19.42 -8.58
N VAL A 85 -5.85 18.61 -8.01
CA VAL A 85 -5.48 18.63 -6.60
C VAL A 85 -4.05 19.11 -6.50
N SER A 86 -3.78 20.10 -5.63
CA SER A 86 -2.47 20.72 -5.57
C SER A 86 -1.36 19.75 -5.14
N PHE A 87 -1.66 18.89 -4.15
CA PHE A 87 -0.70 17.93 -3.62
C PHE A 87 -1.40 16.75 -2.95
N SER A 88 -0.69 15.64 -2.73
CA SER A 88 -1.28 14.36 -2.28
C SER A 88 -1.91 14.42 -0.89
N THR A 89 -1.49 15.34 -0.02
CA THR A 89 -2.09 15.56 1.31
C THR A 89 -3.07 16.74 1.35
N ASP A 90 -3.53 17.22 0.19
CA ASP A 90 -4.54 18.29 0.11
C ASP A 90 -5.86 17.84 0.75
N THR A 91 -6.54 18.77 1.39
CA THR A 91 -7.84 18.57 2.05
C THR A 91 -8.94 18.04 1.12
N LEU A 92 -8.77 18.13 -0.19
CA LEU A 92 -9.66 17.50 -1.17
C LEU A 92 -9.63 15.97 -1.09
N PHE A 93 -8.49 15.38 -0.73
CA PHE A 93 -8.38 13.95 -0.44
C PHE A 93 -8.75 13.61 1.01
N THR A 94 -8.61 14.54 1.93
CA THR A 94 -8.67 14.33 3.38
C THR A 94 -10.00 14.74 4.02
N ARG A 95 -11.11 14.63 3.32
CA ARG A 95 -12.44 15.01 3.85
C ARG A 95 -13.00 14.07 4.92
N ASN A 96 -12.19 13.25 5.54
CA ASN A 96 -12.63 12.55 6.72
C ASN A 96 -12.13 13.27 7.98
N PHE A 97 -12.93 13.24 9.04
CA PHE A 97 -12.64 13.93 10.30
C PHE A 97 -11.59 13.21 11.17
N LEU A 98 -10.93 12.20 10.69
CA LEU A 98 -9.81 11.56 11.38
C LEU A 98 -8.50 12.31 11.16
N GLY A 99 -8.48 13.28 10.26
CA GLY A 99 -7.48 14.35 10.21
C GLY A 99 -6.06 13.97 9.81
N ASP A 100 -5.84 12.75 9.37
CA ASP A 100 -4.53 12.32 8.89
C ASP A 100 -4.30 12.67 7.42
N ASN A 101 -3.04 12.89 7.09
CA ASN A 101 -2.60 13.47 5.83
C ASN A 101 -2.53 12.48 4.66
N GLY A 102 -3.29 11.43 4.62
CA GLY A 102 -3.40 10.56 3.44
C GLY A 102 -2.22 9.61 3.19
N ASP A 103 -1.11 9.79 3.84
CA ASP A 103 0.09 9.02 3.60
C ASP A 103 0.23 7.88 4.61
N GLY A 104 0.57 6.69 4.10
CA GLY A 104 0.70 5.50 4.93
C GLY A 104 -0.58 4.68 5.05
N PRO A 105 -0.49 3.57 5.80
CA PRO A 105 0.68 3.17 6.59
C PRO A 105 1.86 2.73 5.73
N TYR A 106 3.08 2.74 6.29
CA TYR A 106 4.30 2.26 5.63
C TYR A 106 5.01 1.15 6.38
N GLY A 107 4.59 0.88 7.61
CA GLY A 107 5.11 -0.19 8.45
C GLY A 107 4.14 -1.36 8.54
N ILE A 108 4.54 -2.38 9.30
CA ILE A 108 3.70 -3.54 9.59
C ILE A 108 2.56 -3.11 10.51
N GLN A 109 1.34 -3.52 10.14
CA GLN A 109 0.15 -3.40 10.96
C GLN A 109 -0.38 -4.79 11.31
N GLU A 110 -1.13 -4.92 12.40
CA GLU A 110 -1.92 -6.12 12.63
C GLU A 110 -3.03 -6.19 11.57
N PRO A 111 -3.38 -7.38 11.07
CA PRO A 111 -4.42 -7.52 10.04
C PRO A 111 -5.74 -6.79 10.36
N GLU A 112 -6.17 -6.85 11.63
CA GLU A 112 -7.38 -6.18 12.12
C GLU A 112 -7.35 -4.67 11.90
N TRP A 113 -6.18 -4.06 11.90
CA TRP A 113 -6.03 -2.64 11.68
C TRP A 113 -6.57 -2.21 10.30
N PHE A 114 -6.26 -2.96 9.26
CA PHE A 114 -6.72 -2.65 7.90
C PHE A 114 -8.24 -2.74 7.75
N PHE A 115 -8.91 -3.53 8.59
CA PHE A 115 -10.36 -3.70 8.58
C PHE A 115 -11.10 -2.75 9.52
N SER A 116 -10.42 -2.08 10.45
CA SER A 116 -11.04 -1.26 11.49
C SER A 116 -10.64 0.20 11.47
N PHE A 117 -9.47 0.52 10.94
CA PHE A 117 -8.97 1.90 10.90
C PHE A 117 -9.47 2.61 9.65
N ARG A 118 -10.27 3.64 9.87
CA ARG A 118 -10.76 4.50 8.79
C ARG A 118 -9.73 5.56 8.46
N SER A 119 -9.18 5.48 7.26
CA SER A 119 -8.27 6.46 6.69
C SER A 119 -8.99 7.38 5.70
N HIS A 120 -8.29 7.89 4.71
CA HIS A 120 -8.85 8.76 3.69
C HIS A 120 -9.72 7.99 2.70
N PRO A 121 -10.79 8.57 2.15
CA PRO A 121 -11.63 7.92 1.13
C PRO A 121 -10.84 7.49 -0.10
N PHE A 122 -9.88 8.28 -0.55
CA PHE A 122 -8.87 7.93 -1.53
C PHE A 122 -7.49 8.09 -0.89
N ASN A 123 -6.75 7.01 -0.75
CA ASN A 123 -5.39 7.07 -0.21
C ASN A 123 -4.37 7.16 -1.35
N PRO A 124 -3.72 8.32 -1.53
CA PRO A 124 -2.81 8.55 -2.66
C PRO A 124 -1.44 7.89 -2.47
N GLU A 125 -1.11 7.45 -1.25
CA GLU A 125 0.17 6.83 -0.98
C GLU A 125 0.12 5.96 0.28
N ALA A 126 0.23 4.66 0.11
CA ALA A 126 0.33 3.73 1.24
C ALA A 126 1.05 2.43 0.84
N GLY A 127 1.66 1.78 1.82
CA GLY A 127 2.40 0.54 1.61
C GLY A 127 2.73 -0.15 2.91
N SER A 128 3.59 -1.15 2.85
CA SER A 128 4.09 -1.85 4.02
C SER A 128 5.54 -2.28 3.79
N VAL A 129 5.98 -3.33 4.46
CA VAL A 129 7.31 -3.92 4.32
C VAL A 129 7.44 -4.68 2.99
N GLY A 130 8.66 -4.87 2.53
CA GLY A 130 8.93 -5.53 1.25
C GLY A 130 10.38 -6.01 1.17
N SER A 131 10.85 -6.77 2.18
CA SER A 131 12.17 -7.39 2.13
C SER A 131 12.23 -8.38 0.97
N PRO A 132 13.29 -8.37 0.16
CA PRO A 132 13.46 -9.32 -0.93
C PRO A 132 13.82 -10.72 -0.45
N GLU A 133 13.95 -11.64 -1.38
CA GLU A 133 14.49 -12.97 -1.14
C GLU A 133 15.97 -12.93 -0.77
N VAL A 134 16.48 -14.00 -0.20
CA VAL A 134 17.85 -14.05 0.32
C VAL A 134 18.92 -13.88 -0.77
N GLU A 135 18.63 -14.32 -1.98
CA GLU A 135 19.50 -14.18 -3.15
C GLU A 135 19.77 -12.69 -3.44
N SER A 136 18.74 -11.90 -3.54
CA SER A 136 18.84 -10.45 -3.76
C SER A 136 19.51 -9.75 -2.58
N MET A 137 19.27 -10.22 -1.35
CA MET A 137 19.96 -9.68 -0.16
C MET A 137 21.47 -9.90 -0.24
N ARG A 138 21.91 -11.05 -0.75
CA ARG A 138 23.34 -11.37 -0.95
C ARG A 138 24.01 -10.53 -2.04
N GLU A 139 23.26 -10.05 -3.00
CA GLU A 139 23.77 -9.13 -4.03
C GLU A 139 23.96 -7.70 -3.48
N MET A 140 23.16 -7.31 -2.48
CA MET A 140 23.16 -5.95 -1.93
C MET A 140 24.11 -5.77 -0.74
N MET A 141 24.39 -6.82 0.01
CA MET A 141 25.08 -6.75 1.30
C MET A 141 26.20 -7.78 1.42
N THR A 142 27.23 -7.45 2.21
CA THR A 142 28.28 -8.40 2.53
C THR A 142 27.79 -9.50 3.46
N VAL A 143 28.49 -10.63 3.49
CA VAL A 143 28.20 -11.72 4.43
C VAL A 143 28.18 -11.24 5.88
N GLN A 144 29.06 -10.32 6.23
CA GLN A 144 29.15 -9.73 7.58
C GLN A 144 27.92 -8.87 7.89
N ASP A 145 27.44 -8.07 6.93
CA ASP A 145 26.23 -7.26 7.10
C ASP A 145 24.99 -8.12 7.25
N LEU A 146 24.90 -9.18 6.44
CA LEU A 146 23.81 -10.16 6.51
C LEU A 146 23.77 -10.94 7.82
N ALA A 147 24.94 -11.28 8.37
CA ALA A 147 25.02 -11.91 9.70
C ALA A 147 24.53 -10.98 10.83
N GLY A 148 24.56 -9.67 10.59
CA GLY A 148 24.05 -8.62 11.47
C GLY A 148 22.57 -8.25 11.21
N PHE A 149 21.74 -9.14 10.67
CA PHE A 149 20.34 -8.87 10.37
C PHE A 149 19.55 -8.38 11.60
N PRO A 150 18.52 -7.55 11.42
CA PRO A 150 17.76 -6.97 12.52
C PRO A 150 17.07 -8.05 13.38
N ARG A 151 17.25 -7.95 14.67
CA ARG A 151 16.62 -8.82 15.69
C ARG A 151 16.00 -7.96 16.77
N LYS A 152 15.04 -8.51 17.48
CA LYS A 152 14.45 -7.88 18.66
C LYS A 152 15.54 -7.41 19.63
N GLY A 153 15.46 -6.15 20.05
CA GLY A 153 16.40 -5.56 21.00
C GLY A 153 17.79 -5.23 20.45
N LEU A 154 18.08 -5.51 19.19
CA LEU A 154 19.34 -5.12 18.55
C LEU A 154 19.16 -3.89 17.67
N THR A 155 20.08 -2.95 17.81
CA THR A 155 20.13 -1.79 16.89
C THR A 155 20.57 -2.25 15.51
N ARG A 156 19.84 -1.85 14.50
CA ARG A 156 20.22 -2.07 13.10
C ARG A 156 21.59 -1.46 12.82
N ASN A 157 22.48 -2.21 12.16
CA ASN A 157 23.77 -1.69 11.74
C ASN A 157 23.62 -0.59 10.66
N TYR A 158 24.73 0.05 10.30
CA TYR A 158 24.71 1.13 9.32
C TYR A 158 24.18 0.67 7.96
N THR A 159 24.57 -0.49 7.46
CA THR A 159 24.19 -1.02 6.13
C THR A 159 22.68 -1.21 6.03
N TRP A 160 22.05 -1.85 7.01
CA TRP A 160 20.59 -2.03 7.03
C TRP A 160 19.84 -0.69 7.08
N ARG A 161 20.36 0.29 7.83
CA ARG A 161 19.78 1.64 7.86
C ARG A 161 19.98 2.37 6.55
N TYR A 162 21.14 2.22 5.91
CA TYR A 162 21.43 2.78 4.59
C TYR A 162 20.42 2.27 3.57
N HIS A 163 20.17 0.97 3.52
CA HIS A 163 19.17 0.36 2.64
C HIS A 163 17.71 0.62 3.05
N LYS A 164 17.47 1.47 4.07
CA LYS A 164 16.12 1.87 4.51
C LYS A 164 15.24 0.71 5.00
N ASP A 165 15.83 -0.30 5.63
CA ASP A 165 15.05 -1.34 6.27
C ASP A 165 14.04 -0.76 7.28
N LEU A 166 12.77 -1.12 7.15
CA LEU A 166 11.70 -0.69 8.08
C LEU A 166 11.66 -1.53 9.35
N GLY A 167 12.25 -2.73 9.30
CA GLY A 167 12.26 -3.69 10.40
C GLY A 167 10.95 -4.48 10.50
N TYR A 168 11.10 -5.72 10.89
CA TYR A 168 9.96 -6.65 11.09
C TYR A 168 9.61 -6.83 12.57
N GLY A 169 10.45 -6.33 13.47
CA GLY A 169 10.22 -6.46 14.91
C GLY A 169 9.98 -7.91 15.33
N ASP A 170 8.92 -8.13 16.08
CA ASP A 170 8.53 -9.46 16.61
C ASP A 170 7.68 -10.28 15.61
N HIS A 171 7.32 -9.70 14.46
CA HIS A 171 6.40 -10.36 13.52
C HIS A 171 7.00 -11.63 12.91
N LEU A 172 8.33 -11.69 12.74
CA LEU A 172 9.00 -12.89 12.24
C LEU A 172 8.96 -14.06 13.24
N GLU A 173 9.10 -13.76 14.53
CA GLU A 173 9.15 -14.77 15.59
C GLU A 173 7.84 -15.55 15.73
N ARG A 174 6.73 -15.05 15.16
CA ARG A 174 5.45 -15.76 15.09
C ARG A 174 5.53 -17.05 14.28
N TYR A 175 6.48 -17.12 13.33
CA TYR A 175 6.68 -18.27 12.44
C TYR A 175 7.79 -19.20 12.90
N GLY A 176 8.49 -18.87 13.97
CA GLY A 176 9.55 -19.66 14.60
C GLY A 176 10.80 -18.85 14.93
N GLU A 177 11.84 -19.53 15.35
CA GLU A 177 13.11 -18.91 15.70
C GLU A 177 13.84 -18.42 14.43
N VAL A 178 14.23 -17.14 14.42
CA VAL A 178 15.01 -16.54 13.33
C VAL A 178 16.50 -16.74 13.61
N LYS A 179 17.10 -17.76 12.99
CA LYS A 179 18.47 -18.20 13.26
C LYS A 179 19.53 -17.54 12.37
N ASP A 180 19.17 -17.29 11.11
CA ASP A 180 20.04 -16.88 10.03
C ASP A 180 19.29 -15.98 9.04
N ILE A 181 20.00 -15.45 8.06
CA ILE A 181 19.42 -14.58 7.04
C ILE A 181 18.42 -15.30 6.14
N GLU A 182 18.61 -16.60 5.88
CA GLU A 182 17.69 -17.43 5.12
C GLU A 182 16.33 -17.52 5.83
N THR A 183 16.35 -17.82 7.12
CA THR A 183 15.14 -17.88 7.95
C THR A 183 14.49 -16.51 8.07
N TYR A 184 15.29 -15.45 8.21
CA TYR A 184 14.80 -14.07 8.22
C TYR A 184 14.04 -13.75 6.93
N CYS A 185 14.65 -13.92 5.77
CA CYS A 185 14.02 -13.65 4.48
C CYS A 185 12.78 -14.51 4.26
N LYS A 186 12.85 -15.80 4.58
CA LYS A 186 11.71 -16.72 4.45
C LYS A 186 10.50 -16.27 5.26
N TYR A 187 10.69 -15.89 6.53
CA TYR A 187 9.59 -15.41 7.36
C TYR A 187 9.13 -14.01 6.94
N ALA A 188 10.05 -13.17 6.47
CA ALA A 188 9.71 -11.88 5.90
C ALA A 188 8.75 -12.02 4.71
N GLN A 189 8.90 -13.05 3.85
CA GLN A 189 7.97 -13.29 2.76
C GLN A 189 6.55 -13.58 3.26
N VAL A 190 6.39 -14.34 4.34
CA VAL A 190 5.05 -14.59 4.90
C VAL A 190 4.43 -13.30 5.41
N VAL A 191 5.21 -12.49 6.14
CA VAL A 191 4.75 -11.18 6.62
C VAL A 191 4.42 -10.25 5.46
N ASN A 192 5.26 -10.19 4.41
CA ASN A 192 5.00 -9.40 3.21
C ASN A 192 3.66 -9.79 2.56
N TYR A 193 3.41 -11.08 2.41
CA TYR A 193 2.17 -11.59 1.84
C TYR A 193 0.95 -11.17 2.66
N ASP A 194 0.99 -11.43 3.97
CA ASP A 194 -0.12 -11.15 4.88
C ASP A 194 -0.43 -9.65 4.97
N GLN A 195 0.61 -8.81 5.01
CA GLN A 195 0.45 -7.35 5.05
C GLN A 195 -0.31 -6.83 3.82
N TYR A 196 0.16 -7.15 2.63
CA TYR A 196 -0.45 -6.64 1.41
C TYR A 196 -1.79 -7.28 1.08
N ARG A 197 -1.99 -8.55 1.43
CA ARG A 197 -3.29 -9.20 1.32
C ARG A 197 -4.31 -8.54 2.26
N SER A 198 -3.99 -8.42 3.54
CA SER A 198 -4.87 -7.81 4.54
C SER A 198 -5.16 -6.34 4.22
N PHE A 199 -4.17 -5.63 3.67
CA PHE A 199 -4.31 -4.26 3.23
C PHE A 199 -5.36 -4.13 2.10
N MET A 200 -5.26 -4.94 1.05
CA MET A 200 -6.22 -4.92 -0.05
C MET A 200 -7.60 -5.40 0.38
N GLU A 201 -7.69 -6.49 1.14
CA GLU A 201 -8.95 -7.03 1.65
C GLU A 201 -9.64 -6.05 2.61
N GLY A 202 -8.88 -5.44 3.53
CA GLY A 202 -9.40 -4.48 4.50
C GLY A 202 -9.98 -3.24 3.82
N TRP A 203 -9.24 -2.64 2.87
CA TRP A 203 -9.75 -1.51 2.10
C TRP A 203 -10.98 -1.88 1.26
N ALA A 204 -10.91 -2.98 0.52
CA ALA A 204 -12.02 -3.41 -0.31
C ALA A 204 -13.27 -3.81 0.48
N SER A 205 -13.10 -4.32 1.73
CA SER A 205 -14.23 -4.66 2.61
C SER A 205 -15.08 -3.45 3.01
N HIS A 206 -14.57 -2.25 2.85
CA HIS A 206 -15.26 -0.99 3.11
C HIS A 206 -15.49 -0.15 1.85
N MET A 207 -15.40 -0.76 0.66
CA MET A 207 -15.60 -0.03 -0.59
C MET A 207 -16.98 0.62 -0.62
N TRP A 208 -16.95 1.86 -1.08
CA TRP A 208 -17.98 2.85 -1.24
C TRP A 208 -18.56 3.43 0.06
N ASP A 209 -18.30 2.83 1.22
CA ASP A 209 -18.62 3.44 2.52
C ASP A 209 -17.46 4.29 3.04
N TRP A 210 -16.27 3.68 3.18
CA TRP A 210 -15.08 4.40 3.66
C TRP A 210 -14.11 4.73 2.55
N TYR A 211 -13.96 3.83 1.56
CA TYR A 211 -12.89 3.87 0.58
C TYR A 211 -13.37 3.82 -0.85
N THR A 212 -12.67 4.58 -1.71
CA THR A 212 -12.88 4.65 -3.15
C THR A 212 -11.66 4.21 -3.95
N GLY A 213 -10.48 4.24 -3.37
CA GLY A 213 -9.26 3.84 -4.04
C GLY A 213 -8.01 4.00 -3.21
N ILE A 214 -6.93 3.41 -3.72
CA ILE A 214 -5.62 3.44 -3.11
C ILE A 214 -4.53 3.40 -4.18
N LEU A 215 -3.45 4.13 -3.97
CA LEU A 215 -2.21 4.02 -4.72
C LEU A 215 -1.11 3.45 -3.82
N ILE A 216 -0.46 2.41 -4.30
CA ILE A 216 0.58 1.74 -3.51
C ILE A 216 1.92 2.45 -3.69
N TRP A 217 2.50 2.86 -2.60
CA TRP A 217 3.87 3.29 -2.49
C TRP A 217 4.68 2.22 -1.75
N LYS A 218 5.47 1.40 -2.45
CA LYS A 218 5.72 1.49 -3.87
C LYS A 218 5.93 0.11 -4.50
N THR A 219 5.86 0.05 -5.82
CA THR A 219 6.05 -1.23 -6.51
C THR A 219 7.51 -1.59 -6.68
N GLN A 220 8.40 -0.61 -6.88
CA GLN A 220 9.82 -0.82 -7.18
C GLN A 220 10.68 0.33 -6.63
N ASN A 221 11.94 0.04 -6.34
CA ASN A 221 12.97 1.02 -6.00
C ASN A 221 13.97 1.19 -7.15
N PRO A 222 14.46 2.42 -7.41
CA PRO A 222 15.51 2.66 -8.40
C PRO A 222 16.92 2.30 -7.90
N TRP A 223 17.05 1.76 -6.70
CA TRP A 223 18.30 1.38 -6.04
C TRP A 223 18.04 0.24 -5.03
N THR A 224 19.09 -0.28 -4.42
CA THR A 224 19.05 -1.42 -3.46
C THR A 224 18.39 -1.06 -2.13
N SER A 225 17.14 -0.59 -2.14
CA SER A 225 16.36 -0.26 -0.95
C SER A 225 15.57 -1.45 -0.44
N LEU A 226 15.38 -1.51 0.87
CA LEU A 226 14.52 -2.49 1.57
C LEU A 226 13.17 -1.89 2.00
N ARG A 227 12.84 -0.69 1.51
CA ARG A 227 11.64 0.01 1.93
C ARG A 227 10.46 -0.29 1.01
N GLY A 228 9.61 -1.22 1.43
CA GLY A 228 8.25 -1.38 0.94
C GLY A 228 8.10 -1.52 -0.58
N GLN A 229 8.70 -2.51 -1.20
CA GLN A 229 8.57 -2.77 -2.63
C GLN A 229 7.97 -4.14 -2.92
N MET A 230 7.36 -4.28 -4.09
CA MET A 230 6.90 -5.56 -4.64
C MET A 230 7.95 -6.21 -5.53
N TYR A 231 8.74 -5.38 -6.21
CA TYR A 231 9.91 -5.75 -6.99
C TYR A 231 11.15 -5.17 -6.35
N ASP A 232 12.16 -5.96 -6.17
CA ASP A 232 13.43 -5.50 -5.66
C ASP A 232 14.28 -4.81 -6.75
N TRP A 233 15.53 -4.48 -6.41
CA TRP A 233 16.46 -3.85 -7.34
C TRP A 233 16.75 -4.71 -8.58
N SER A 234 16.83 -6.04 -8.42
CA SER A 234 17.06 -6.98 -9.52
C SER A 234 15.80 -7.30 -10.32
N LEU A 235 14.66 -6.67 -9.99
CA LEU A 235 13.32 -6.91 -10.55
C LEU A 235 12.72 -8.26 -10.17
N ASP A 236 13.29 -8.95 -9.20
CA ASP A 236 12.68 -10.13 -8.62
C ASP A 236 11.49 -9.75 -7.74
N VAL A 237 10.44 -10.55 -7.81
CA VAL A 237 9.22 -10.33 -7.05
C VAL A 237 9.32 -10.92 -5.65
N ASN A 238 8.87 -10.18 -4.66
CA ASN A 238 8.66 -10.72 -3.32
C ASN A 238 7.16 -11.01 -3.05
N ALA A 239 6.87 -11.58 -1.90
CA ALA A 239 5.52 -12.03 -1.57
C ALA A 239 4.48 -10.90 -1.42
N SER A 240 4.91 -9.63 -1.34
CA SER A 240 4.00 -8.46 -1.35
C SER A 240 3.15 -8.42 -2.64
N LEU A 241 3.76 -8.75 -3.80
CA LEU A 241 3.04 -8.81 -5.06
C LEU A 241 1.95 -9.90 -5.03
N TYR A 242 2.26 -11.06 -4.51
CA TYR A 242 1.31 -12.17 -4.43
C TYR A 242 0.18 -11.89 -3.43
N GLY A 243 0.47 -11.24 -2.30
CA GLY A 243 -0.53 -10.76 -1.35
C GLY A 243 -1.48 -9.76 -1.99
N THR A 244 -0.93 -8.75 -2.67
CA THR A 244 -1.71 -7.75 -3.43
C THR A 244 -2.58 -8.43 -4.48
N ARG A 245 -2.00 -9.30 -5.31
CA ARG A 245 -2.73 -10.05 -6.34
C ARG A 245 -3.90 -10.82 -5.76
N LYS A 246 -3.70 -11.47 -4.59
CA LYS A 246 -4.75 -12.24 -3.91
C LYS A 246 -5.87 -11.35 -3.41
N GLY A 247 -5.54 -10.28 -2.69
CA GLY A 247 -6.53 -9.36 -2.14
C GLY A 247 -7.28 -8.53 -3.20
N CYS A 248 -6.72 -8.42 -4.42
CA CYS A 248 -7.33 -7.72 -5.57
C CYS A 248 -8.07 -8.63 -6.55
N GLU A 249 -8.35 -9.89 -6.22
CA GLU A 249 -9.16 -10.77 -7.09
C GLU A 249 -10.54 -10.15 -7.31
N PRO A 250 -11.04 -10.03 -8.56
CA PRO A 250 -12.27 -9.29 -8.84
C PRO A 250 -13.55 -9.90 -8.23
N LEU A 251 -13.58 -11.21 -8.05
CA LEU A 251 -14.58 -11.93 -7.26
C LEU A 251 -13.83 -12.71 -6.18
N HIS A 252 -13.93 -12.26 -4.93
CA HIS A 252 -13.03 -12.69 -3.89
C HIS A 252 -13.76 -12.98 -2.57
N ALA A 253 -13.48 -14.15 -1.99
CA ALA A 253 -13.88 -14.46 -0.64
C ALA A 253 -12.76 -14.09 0.33
N TYR A 254 -13.09 -13.36 1.39
CA TYR A 254 -12.13 -12.88 2.39
C TYR A 254 -12.59 -13.21 3.81
N TYR A 255 -11.69 -13.13 4.77
CA TYR A 255 -12.00 -13.21 6.20
C TYR A 255 -11.76 -11.84 6.85
N ASN A 256 -12.81 -11.34 7.51
CA ASN A 256 -12.68 -10.13 8.32
C ASN A 256 -12.32 -10.53 9.77
N PRO A 257 -11.09 -10.25 10.24
CA PRO A 257 -10.65 -10.67 11.57
C PRO A 257 -11.34 -9.87 12.70
N VAL A 258 -11.89 -8.69 12.40
CA VAL A 258 -12.60 -7.85 13.38
C VAL A 258 -13.99 -8.39 13.67
N THR A 259 -14.76 -8.65 12.61
CA THR A 259 -16.14 -9.18 12.72
C THR A 259 -16.18 -10.70 12.86
N ARG A 260 -15.05 -11.37 12.56
CA ARG A 260 -14.92 -12.84 12.48
C ARG A 260 -15.89 -13.47 11.48
N LYS A 261 -16.06 -12.82 10.34
CA LYS A 261 -16.92 -13.31 9.28
C LYS A 261 -16.16 -13.55 8.00
N ALA A 262 -16.59 -14.54 7.25
CA ALA A 262 -16.25 -14.63 5.85
C ALA A 262 -17.14 -13.67 5.05
N GLY A 263 -16.53 -12.92 4.16
CA GLY A 263 -17.18 -11.99 3.26
C GLY A 263 -16.93 -12.32 1.81
N LEU A 264 -17.67 -11.65 0.95
CA LEU A 264 -17.58 -11.77 -0.51
C LEU A 264 -17.48 -10.38 -1.13
N LEU A 265 -16.41 -10.17 -1.88
CA LEU A 265 -16.17 -8.99 -2.70
C LEU A 265 -16.51 -9.29 -4.16
N ASN A 266 -17.17 -8.36 -4.81
CA ASN A 266 -17.36 -8.36 -6.25
C ASN A 266 -17.05 -6.96 -6.79
N THR A 267 -15.88 -6.77 -7.37
CA THR A 267 -15.48 -5.50 -8.00
C THR A 267 -15.78 -5.47 -9.50
N THR A 268 -16.42 -6.51 -10.03
CA THR A 268 -16.81 -6.54 -11.43
C THR A 268 -18.13 -5.80 -11.68
N LEU A 269 -18.43 -5.51 -12.93
CA LEU A 269 -19.71 -4.92 -13.36
C LEU A 269 -20.78 -5.97 -13.65
N LYS A 270 -20.64 -7.20 -13.12
CA LYS A 270 -21.57 -8.31 -13.33
C LYS A 270 -22.08 -8.82 -12.01
N ASP A 271 -23.35 -9.19 -12.00
CA ASP A 271 -23.97 -9.97 -10.91
C ASP A 271 -23.54 -11.45 -11.03
N TYR A 272 -23.30 -12.07 -9.90
CA TYR A 272 -23.06 -13.51 -9.81
C TYR A 272 -24.12 -14.11 -8.89
N THR A 273 -24.68 -15.25 -9.31
CA THR A 273 -25.69 -16.00 -8.56
C THR A 273 -25.22 -17.41 -8.29
N ASP A 274 -25.79 -18.04 -7.27
CA ASP A 274 -25.54 -19.43 -6.91
C ASP A 274 -24.06 -19.76 -6.64
N LEU A 275 -23.36 -18.83 -6.00
CA LEU A 275 -21.99 -19.06 -5.54
C LEU A 275 -21.98 -19.96 -4.31
N SER A 276 -21.10 -20.94 -4.27
CA SER A 276 -20.80 -21.72 -3.07
C SER A 276 -19.55 -21.16 -2.39
N ILE A 277 -19.67 -20.81 -1.10
CA ILE A 277 -18.56 -20.34 -0.27
C ILE A 277 -18.39 -21.36 0.85
N VAL A 278 -17.17 -21.92 0.92
CA VAL A 278 -16.81 -22.91 1.93
C VAL A 278 -15.69 -22.35 2.80
N ALA A 279 -15.94 -22.28 4.09
CA ALA A 279 -14.91 -21.93 5.08
C ALA A 279 -14.48 -23.18 5.85
N ARG A 280 -13.16 -23.37 6.01
CA ARG A 280 -12.57 -24.51 6.72
C ARG A 280 -11.52 -24.06 7.69
N ILE A 281 -11.53 -24.62 8.88
CA ILE A 281 -10.49 -24.42 9.88
C ILE A 281 -9.69 -25.69 10.07
N TYR A 282 -8.37 -25.58 9.97
CA TYR A 282 -7.43 -26.68 10.17
C TYR A 282 -6.45 -26.35 11.29
N ASN A 283 -6.05 -27.35 12.07
CA ASN A 283 -4.88 -27.20 12.94
C ASN A 283 -3.57 -27.25 12.15
N LEU A 284 -2.45 -27.03 12.83
CA LEU A 284 -1.12 -27.00 12.18
C LEU A 284 -0.71 -28.34 11.58
N GLU A 285 -1.30 -29.46 12.02
CA GLU A 285 -1.10 -30.79 11.47
C GLU A 285 -2.00 -31.09 10.26
N GLY A 286 -2.80 -30.12 9.82
CA GLY A 286 -3.69 -30.25 8.67
C GLY A 286 -4.99 -31.01 8.94
N LYS A 287 -5.33 -31.26 10.23
CA LYS A 287 -6.61 -31.88 10.60
C LYS A 287 -7.73 -30.87 10.51
N LEU A 288 -8.78 -31.19 9.78
CA LEU A 288 -10.01 -30.38 9.72
C LEU A 288 -10.68 -30.36 11.09
N LEU A 289 -10.94 -29.13 11.58
CA LEU A 289 -11.58 -28.89 12.88
C LEU A 289 -13.01 -28.38 12.72
N TRP A 290 -13.26 -27.62 11.68
CA TRP A 290 -14.56 -27.04 11.40
C TRP A 290 -14.70 -26.77 9.91
N GLU A 291 -15.90 -26.94 9.40
CA GLU A 291 -16.29 -26.59 8.03
C GLU A 291 -17.70 -26.09 7.99
N LYS A 292 -17.95 -25.09 7.16
CA LYS A 292 -19.28 -24.62 6.83
C LYS A 292 -19.35 -24.12 5.41
N GLU A 293 -20.41 -24.51 4.70
CA GLU A 293 -20.76 -24.00 3.38
C GLU A 293 -21.96 -23.05 3.47
N THR A 294 -21.96 -22.02 2.65
CA THR A 294 -23.11 -21.14 2.44
C THR A 294 -23.29 -20.84 0.95
N ARG A 295 -24.52 -20.61 0.52
CA ARG A 295 -24.83 -20.11 -0.81
C ARG A 295 -25.03 -18.62 -0.79
N ALA A 296 -24.51 -17.93 -1.81
CA ALA A 296 -24.60 -16.48 -1.92
C ALA A 296 -24.77 -16.02 -3.36
N SER A 297 -25.22 -14.80 -3.50
CA SER A 297 -25.16 -14.04 -4.75
C SER A 297 -24.38 -12.75 -4.50
N ALA A 298 -23.57 -12.33 -5.46
CA ALA A 298 -22.80 -11.09 -5.39
C ALA A 298 -23.33 -10.12 -6.46
N LYS A 299 -23.87 -9.00 -6.04
CA LYS A 299 -24.23 -7.90 -6.94
C LYS A 299 -22.98 -7.26 -7.50
N ALA A 300 -23.08 -6.70 -8.69
CA ALA A 300 -22.01 -5.94 -9.31
C ALA A 300 -21.50 -4.84 -8.37
N ASN A 301 -20.20 -4.75 -8.22
CA ASN A 301 -19.52 -3.68 -7.49
C ASN A 301 -19.99 -3.52 -6.02
N THR A 302 -20.11 -4.66 -5.31
CA THR A 302 -20.55 -4.71 -3.90
C THR A 302 -19.67 -5.58 -3.03
N VAL A 303 -19.78 -5.36 -1.73
CA VAL A 303 -19.20 -6.18 -0.67
C VAL A 303 -20.29 -6.61 0.31
N GLN A 304 -20.16 -7.80 0.88
CA GLN A 304 -21.06 -8.31 1.91
C GLN A 304 -20.37 -9.30 2.83
N GLU A 305 -20.77 -9.32 4.10
CA GLU A 305 -20.40 -10.37 5.05
C GLU A 305 -21.49 -11.44 5.07
N LEU A 306 -21.10 -12.72 5.11
CA LEU A 306 -22.00 -13.83 4.86
C LEU A 306 -22.06 -14.88 5.98
N LEU A 307 -20.91 -15.21 6.58
CA LEU A 307 -20.75 -16.41 7.37
C LEU A 307 -19.91 -16.13 8.61
N ASP A 308 -20.48 -16.39 9.80
CA ASP A 308 -19.72 -16.34 11.05
C ASP A 308 -18.72 -17.48 11.12
N ILE A 309 -17.48 -17.15 11.43
CA ILE A 309 -16.37 -18.09 11.60
C ILE A 309 -16.09 -18.23 13.10
N PRO A 310 -16.29 -19.40 13.71
CA PRO A 310 -16.04 -19.58 15.13
C PRO A 310 -14.54 -19.58 15.44
N VAL A 311 -14.18 -19.19 16.65
CA VAL A 311 -12.87 -19.52 17.19
C VAL A 311 -12.89 -20.99 17.61
N PRO A 312 -11.96 -21.84 17.12
CA PRO A 312 -11.97 -23.26 17.46
C PRO A 312 -11.77 -23.46 18.97
N GLU A 313 -12.68 -24.20 19.61
CA GLU A 313 -12.51 -24.54 21.02
C GLU A 313 -11.32 -25.45 21.24
N GLY A 314 -10.58 -25.21 22.32
CA GLY A 314 -9.44 -26.06 22.75
C GLY A 314 -8.15 -25.87 21.96
N ILE A 315 -8.09 -25.00 20.96
CA ILE A 315 -6.84 -24.66 20.27
C ILE A 315 -6.11 -23.57 21.06
N LYS A 316 -4.93 -23.93 21.53
CA LYS A 316 -3.96 -22.97 22.08
C LYS A 316 -2.90 -22.72 20.99
N GLY A 317 -3.03 -21.64 20.23
CA GLY A 317 -2.06 -21.28 19.21
C GLY A 317 -2.67 -21.02 17.82
N ALA A 318 -1.87 -21.16 16.78
CA ALA A 318 -2.24 -20.87 15.41
C ALA A 318 -3.12 -21.98 14.77
N TYR A 319 -3.91 -21.59 13.80
CA TYR A 319 -4.69 -22.47 12.92
C TYR A 319 -4.77 -21.86 11.52
N PHE A 320 -5.13 -22.66 10.54
CA PHE A 320 -5.38 -22.18 9.17
C PHE A 320 -6.87 -22.00 8.94
N LEU A 321 -7.23 -20.89 8.29
CA LEU A 321 -8.55 -20.61 7.78
C LEU A 321 -8.49 -20.43 6.26
#